data_d9a7a72fa5804f49c76360b0bd301ce8
#
_entry.id   d9a7a72fa5804f49c76360b0bd301ce8
#
_cell.length_a   1.000
_cell.length_b   1.000
_cell.length_c   1.000
_cell.angle_alpha   90.00
_cell.angle_beta   90.00
_cell.angle_gamma   90.00
#
_symmetry.space_group_name_H-M   'P 1'
#
loop_
_entity.id
_entity.type
_entity.pdbx_description
1 polymer ?
#
loop_
_entity_poly.entity_id
_entity_poly.type
_entity_poly.pdbx_seq_one_letter_code
_entity_poly.pdbx_strand_id
1 'polypeptide(L)'
;LGAVSDRERFKSSRVVLFDLHGEYAKAFGDQARVFRVGANADAGERELQVPFWALTAEEFVSLAMGPVHGTPLTLLQEKLLASKRASKAGGVPHGLSDLAVTVDTPLPFSVYQLWHDLYSLQCATHTASSNQNQTEATRAYVEDGAQPKQAVGDADKLVRPRFQPVTTDAGATKVYKGLYTDAPRTHLDVLESKLRDPRMQFLFNPGEWAVAKDGTTESDLDALLTAWIGADTPISVFDLSGIPTAVVDDLVGAVLRILYDAVFWGRLKQEGGRERPLLVVLEEAHVYLGSQSKSRAATAARRIAKEGRKYGVGLMLVSQRPSEVDTTILSQCGTVVALRLTNDSDRTQVTSCASDNLKGLFSMLPVLRTGEALIVGEAVNMPIRAIIDRPVEGRRPDSDDPVVVVPKDADGKRVRSGGWTEPVQNENYKPLVEAWRKQDPNAGQAAIPTKPKS
;
A
#
# COMPACT_ATOMS: atom_id res chain seq x y z
N LEU A 1 -13.05 -0.57 18.49
CA LEU A 1 -12.07 -1.65 18.25
C LEU A 1 -11.67 -2.38 19.53
N GLY A 2 -11.47 -1.68 20.67
CA GLY A 2 -11.12 -2.33 21.93
C GLY A 2 -12.06 -3.45 22.38
N ALA A 3 -13.36 -3.36 22.06
CA ALA A 3 -14.31 -4.44 22.37
C ALA A 3 -14.13 -5.68 21.48
N VAL A 4 -13.63 -5.52 20.25
CA VAL A 4 -13.40 -6.65 19.32
C VAL A 4 -12.11 -7.40 19.66
N SER A 5 -11.24 -6.79 20.46
CA SER A 5 -10.00 -7.41 20.95
C SER A 5 -10.21 -8.34 22.15
N ASP A 6 -11.42 -8.37 22.74
CA ASP A 6 -11.81 -9.35 23.74
C ASP A 6 -11.85 -10.76 23.11
N ARG A 7 -10.77 -11.51 23.29
CA ARG A 7 -10.60 -12.85 22.73
C ARG A 7 -11.48 -13.91 23.34
N GLU A 8 -11.96 -13.73 24.55
CA GLU A 8 -12.91 -14.65 25.15
C GLU A 8 -14.26 -14.58 24.45
N ARG A 9 -14.66 -13.36 24.09
CA ARG A 9 -15.93 -13.09 23.40
C ARG A 9 -15.83 -13.20 21.88
N PHE A 10 -14.73 -12.71 21.28
CA PHE A 10 -14.54 -12.62 19.83
C PHE A 10 -13.28 -13.36 19.37
N LYS A 11 -13.26 -14.68 19.55
CA LYS A 11 -12.09 -15.57 19.36
C LYS A 11 -11.49 -15.52 17.95
N SER A 12 -12.28 -15.21 16.95
CA SER A 12 -11.86 -15.21 15.52
C SER A 12 -12.04 -13.85 14.84
N SER A 13 -12.12 -12.76 15.59
CA SER A 13 -12.22 -11.42 15.02
C SER A 13 -11.01 -11.07 14.15
N ARG A 14 -11.28 -10.43 13.01
CA ARG A 14 -10.26 -9.95 12.09
C ARG A 14 -10.55 -8.49 11.76
N VAL A 15 -9.63 -7.61 12.13
CA VAL A 15 -9.72 -6.18 11.86
C VAL A 15 -8.44 -5.72 11.17
N VAL A 16 -8.57 -5.01 10.07
CA VAL A 16 -7.48 -4.31 9.41
C VAL A 16 -7.75 -2.82 9.49
N LEU A 17 -6.84 -2.08 10.11
CA LEU A 17 -6.88 -0.62 10.23
C LEU A 17 -5.82 0.00 9.33
N PHE A 18 -6.24 0.85 8.42
CA PHE A 18 -5.35 1.72 7.67
C PHE A 18 -5.15 3.02 8.44
N ASP A 19 -3.95 3.22 8.93
CA ASP A 19 -3.53 4.34 9.77
C ASP A 19 -2.66 5.30 8.95
N LEU A 20 -3.25 6.41 8.52
CA LEU A 20 -2.57 7.34 7.62
C LEU A 20 -1.42 8.10 8.31
N HIS A 21 -1.57 8.38 9.59
CA HIS A 21 -0.65 9.23 10.34
C HIS A 21 0.27 8.48 11.31
N GLY A 22 0.08 7.16 11.48
CA GLY A 22 0.88 6.33 12.39
C GLY A 22 0.57 6.54 13.86
N GLU A 23 -0.68 6.93 14.20
CA GLU A 23 -1.09 7.26 15.55
C GLU A 23 -1.51 6.04 16.39
N TYR A 24 -1.90 4.95 15.73
CA TYR A 24 -2.54 3.81 16.40
C TYR A 24 -1.59 2.68 16.79
N ALA A 25 -0.32 2.75 16.42
CA ALA A 25 0.66 1.69 16.68
C ALA A 25 0.69 1.25 18.15
N LYS A 26 0.62 2.21 19.09
CA LYS A 26 0.66 1.94 20.54
C LYS A 26 -0.74 1.73 21.15
N ALA A 27 -1.81 2.16 20.48
CA ALA A 27 -3.14 2.21 21.06
C ALA A 27 -3.72 0.83 21.42
N PHE A 28 -3.31 -0.21 20.71
CA PHE A 28 -3.81 -1.58 20.91
C PHE A 28 -2.83 -2.50 21.64
N GLY A 29 -1.58 -2.09 21.85
CA GLY A 29 -0.55 -2.88 22.53
C GLY A 29 -0.35 -4.25 21.91
N ASP A 30 -0.37 -5.31 22.75
CA ASP A 30 -0.23 -6.72 22.35
C ASP A 30 -1.42 -7.30 21.55
N GLN A 31 -2.50 -6.55 21.44
CA GLN A 31 -3.70 -6.96 20.70
C GLN A 31 -3.63 -6.63 19.19
N ALA A 32 -2.61 -5.92 18.78
CA ALA A 32 -2.38 -5.59 17.38
C ALA A 32 -0.98 -5.98 16.94
N ARG A 33 -0.86 -6.31 15.66
CA ARG A 33 0.40 -6.32 14.92
C ARG A 33 0.44 -5.09 14.05
N VAL A 34 1.56 -4.40 14.08
CA VAL A 34 1.77 -3.16 13.33
C VAL A 34 2.68 -3.45 12.16
N PHE A 35 2.21 -3.09 10.96
CA PHE A 35 2.99 -3.14 9.72
C PHE A 35 3.33 -1.73 9.29
N ARG A 36 4.62 -1.46 9.08
CA ARG A 36 5.13 -0.14 8.74
C ARG A 36 6.31 -0.24 7.79
N VAL A 37 6.47 0.72 6.90
CA VAL A 37 7.70 0.84 6.09
C VAL A 37 8.83 1.39 6.96
N GLY A 38 9.95 0.67 7.03
CA GLY A 38 11.03 0.99 7.97
C GLY A 38 10.67 0.63 9.42
N ALA A 39 10.08 -0.53 9.61
CA ALA A 39 9.61 -1.03 10.89
C ALA A 39 10.71 -1.11 11.95
N ASN A 40 10.37 -0.75 13.18
CA ASN A 40 11.24 -0.95 14.33
C ASN A 40 10.95 -2.31 14.98
N ALA A 41 11.79 -3.31 14.68
CA ALA A 41 11.65 -4.65 15.23
C ALA A 41 11.75 -4.69 16.77
N ASP A 42 12.54 -3.80 17.38
CA ASP A 42 12.65 -3.71 18.85
C ASP A 42 11.35 -3.22 19.50
N ALA A 43 10.53 -2.48 18.76
CA ALA A 43 9.19 -2.07 19.16
C ALA A 43 8.12 -3.12 18.84
N GLY A 44 8.48 -4.26 18.25
CA GLY A 44 7.55 -5.31 17.83
C GLY A 44 6.82 -5.00 16.51
N GLU A 45 7.25 -3.98 15.77
CA GLU A 45 6.71 -3.65 14.46
C GLU A 45 7.22 -4.66 13.41
N ARG A 46 6.41 -4.85 12.36
CA ARG A 46 6.73 -5.70 11.21
C ARG A 46 6.84 -4.86 9.97
N GLU A 47 7.75 -5.22 9.07
CA GLU A 47 7.88 -4.52 7.80
C GLU A 47 6.59 -4.66 6.98
N LEU A 48 6.06 -3.53 6.49
CA LEU A 48 4.95 -3.55 5.56
C LEU A 48 5.47 -3.96 4.19
N GLN A 49 5.04 -5.12 3.72
CA GLN A 49 5.43 -5.69 2.45
C GLN A 49 4.18 -5.98 1.63
N VAL A 50 4.13 -5.44 0.42
CA VAL A 50 3.01 -5.62 -0.52
C VAL A 50 3.59 -6.13 -1.84
N PRO A 51 3.46 -7.43 -2.15
CA PRO A 51 4.01 -7.97 -3.37
C PRO A 51 3.38 -7.33 -4.61
N PHE A 52 4.17 -6.64 -5.43
CA PHE A 52 3.70 -6.00 -6.66
C PHE A 52 3.04 -6.99 -7.64
N TRP A 53 3.42 -8.25 -7.60
CA TRP A 53 2.86 -9.30 -8.45
C TRP A 53 1.46 -9.76 -8.02
N ALA A 54 0.99 -9.38 -6.82
CA ALA A 54 -0.39 -9.54 -6.39
C ALA A 54 -1.32 -8.43 -6.94
N LEU A 55 -0.76 -7.38 -7.55
CA LEU A 55 -1.50 -6.33 -8.24
C LEU A 55 -2.10 -6.83 -9.57
N THR A 56 -3.22 -6.25 -9.99
CA THR A 56 -3.65 -6.38 -11.38
C THR A 56 -2.67 -5.69 -12.32
N ALA A 57 -2.68 -6.03 -13.59
CA ALA A 57 -1.82 -5.38 -14.57
C ALA A 57 -2.07 -3.86 -14.63
N GLU A 58 -3.31 -3.44 -14.51
CA GLU A 58 -3.68 -2.02 -14.49
C GLU A 58 -3.18 -1.31 -13.24
N GLU A 59 -3.31 -1.91 -12.05
CA GLU A 59 -2.77 -1.37 -10.79
C GLU A 59 -1.24 -1.27 -10.86
N PHE A 60 -0.58 -2.32 -11.32
CA PHE A 60 0.86 -2.34 -11.49
C PHE A 60 1.35 -1.25 -12.45
N VAL A 61 0.73 -1.13 -13.62
CA VAL A 61 1.10 -0.10 -14.61
C VAL A 61 0.92 1.30 -14.04
N SER A 62 -0.24 1.59 -13.43
CA SER A 62 -0.50 2.90 -12.82
C SER A 62 0.55 3.25 -11.77
N LEU A 63 0.81 2.32 -10.87
CA LEU A 63 1.68 2.53 -9.73
C LEU A 63 3.16 2.58 -10.13
N ALA A 64 3.59 1.72 -11.08
CA ALA A 64 5.00 1.53 -11.41
C ALA A 64 5.48 2.35 -12.61
N MET A 65 4.64 2.54 -13.62
CA MET A 65 5.05 3.03 -14.93
C MET A 65 4.34 4.32 -15.37
N GLY A 66 3.21 4.67 -14.72
CA GLY A 66 2.30 5.71 -15.21
C GLY A 66 1.51 5.24 -16.45
N PRO A 67 0.89 6.16 -17.21
CA PRO A 67 0.04 5.78 -18.33
C PRO A 67 0.86 5.16 -19.47
N VAL A 68 0.52 3.92 -19.86
CA VAL A 68 1.12 3.18 -20.97
C VAL A 68 0.04 2.79 -21.96
N HIS A 69 0.24 3.10 -23.25
CA HIS A 69 -0.76 2.86 -24.30
C HIS A 69 -0.11 2.28 -25.57
N GLY A 70 -0.94 1.65 -26.41
CA GLY A 70 -0.52 1.15 -27.73
C GLY A 70 0.50 0.02 -27.66
N THR A 71 1.45 0.00 -28.58
CA THR A 71 2.48 -1.06 -28.70
C THR A 71 3.22 -1.34 -27.39
N PRO A 72 3.69 -0.35 -26.59
CA PRO A 72 4.31 -0.62 -25.30
C PRO A 72 3.44 -1.42 -24.33
N LEU A 73 2.13 -1.15 -24.27
CA LEU A 73 1.20 -1.89 -23.43
C LEU A 73 1.05 -3.34 -23.90
N THR A 74 0.95 -3.57 -25.19
CA THR A 74 0.86 -4.93 -25.75
C THR A 74 2.12 -5.74 -25.41
N LEU A 75 3.30 -5.17 -25.63
CA LEU A 75 4.58 -5.82 -25.29
C LEU A 75 4.69 -6.13 -23.78
N LEU A 76 4.26 -5.19 -22.95
CA LEU A 76 4.21 -5.39 -21.50
C LEU A 76 3.32 -6.59 -21.13
N GLN A 77 2.09 -6.63 -21.67
CA GLN A 77 1.14 -7.71 -21.39
C GLN A 77 1.65 -9.08 -21.86
N GLU A 78 2.26 -9.16 -23.05
CA GLU A 78 2.86 -10.39 -23.58
C GLU A 78 3.99 -10.89 -22.67
N LYS A 79 4.92 -10.02 -22.29
CA LYS A 79 6.05 -10.37 -21.43
C LYS A 79 5.61 -10.74 -20.01
N LEU A 80 4.67 -9.98 -19.45
CA LEU A 80 4.08 -10.24 -18.15
C LEU A 80 3.41 -11.62 -18.11
N LEU A 81 2.60 -11.93 -19.11
CA LEU A 81 1.92 -13.23 -19.21
C LEU A 81 2.90 -14.38 -19.32
N ALA A 82 3.94 -14.24 -20.16
CA ALA A 82 4.98 -15.26 -20.30
C ALA A 82 5.73 -15.50 -18.98
N SER A 83 6.09 -14.44 -18.26
CA SER A 83 6.77 -14.53 -16.96
C SER A 83 5.88 -15.21 -15.92
N LYS A 84 4.60 -14.85 -15.82
CA LYS A 84 3.65 -15.47 -14.88
C LYS A 84 3.43 -16.96 -15.13
N ARG A 85 3.38 -17.39 -16.39
CA ARG A 85 3.26 -18.83 -16.74
C ARG A 85 4.45 -19.67 -16.31
N ALA A 86 5.64 -19.09 -16.29
CA ALA A 86 6.87 -19.78 -15.90
C ALA A 86 7.16 -19.69 -14.39
N SER A 87 6.37 -18.98 -13.62
CA SER A 87 6.67 -18.63 -12.23
C SER A 87 6.43 -19.76 -11.23
N LYS A 88 7.05 -19.63 -10.04
CA LYS A 88 6.90 -20.54 -8.91
C LYS A 88 6.67 -19.73 -7.64
N ALA A 89 5.46 -19.78 -7.11
CA ALA A 89 5.12 -19.13 -5.84
C ALA A 89 5.50 -20.05 -4.66
N GLY A 90 6.25 -19.53 -3.69
CA GLY A 90 6.77 -20.34 -2.59
C GLY A 90 7.64 -21.51 -3.06
N GLY A 91 8.36 -21.35 -4.18
CA GLY A 91 9.21 -22.39 -4.76
C GLY A 91 8.46 -23.51 -5.48
N VAL A 92 7.12 -23.49 -5.52
CA VAL A 92 6.28 -24.55 -6.10
C VAL A 92 5.60 -24.05 -7.38
N PRO A 93 5.50 -24.87 -8.44
CA PRO A 93 4.69 -24.54 -9.62
C PRO A 93 3.23 -24.28 -9.22
N HIS A 94 2.61 -23.24 -9.79
CA HIS A 94 1.26 -22.80 -9.43
C HIS A 94 0.12 -23.77 -9.80
N GLY A 95 0.40 -24.81 -10.58
CA GLY A 95 -0.55 -25.87 -10.95
C GLY A 95 -1.70 -25.47 -11.88
N LEU A 96 -1.72 -24.22 -12.36
CA LEU A 96 -2.70 -23.75 -13.34
C LEU A 96 -2.28 -24.13 -14.76
N SER A 97 -3.26 -24.40 -15.64
CA SER A 97 -2.97 -24.53 -17.06
C SER A 97 -2.60 -23.17 -17.66
N ASP A 98 -1.78 -23.14 -18.70
CA ASP A 98 -1.36 -21.91 -19.39
C ASP A 98 -2.55 -21.07 -19.88
N LEU A 99 -3.67 -21.72 -20.24
CA LEU A 99 -4.89 -21.05 -20.67
C LEU A 99 -5.64 -20.37 -19.52
N ALA A 100 -5.44 -20.81 -18.28
CA ALA A 100 -6.06 -20.24 -17.10
C ALA A 100 -5.27 -19.04 -16.52
N VAL A 101 -4.01 -18.88 -16.93
CA VAL A 101 -3.17 -17.77 -16.48
C VAL A 101 -3.45 -16.54 -17.34
N THR A 102 -3.80 -15.44 -16.68
CA THR A 102 -4.02 -14.12 -17.28
C THR A 102 -3.00 -13.11 -16.75
N VAL A 103 -2.98 -11.92 -17.32
CA VAL A 103 -2.13 -10.82 -16.83
C VAL A 103 -2.49 -10.39 -15.40
N ASP A 104 -3.76 -10.63 -14.99
CA ASP A 104 -4.27 -10.28 -13.66
C ASP A 104 -4.19 -11.45 -12.65
N THR A 105 -3.83 -12.65 -13.10
CA THR A 105 -3.62 -13.78 -12.18
C THR A 105 -2.50 -13.39 -11.19
N PRO A 106 -2.73 -13.50 -9.86
CA PRO A 106 -1.75 -13.09 -8.85
C PRO A 106 -0.62 -14.12 -8.74
N LEU A 107 0.28 -14.10 -9.69
CA LEU A 107 1.45 -14.97 -9.80
C LEU A 107 2.73 -14.13 -9.86
N PRO A 108 3.84 -14.62 -9.28
CA PRO A 108 5.11 -13.92 -9.28
C PRO A 108 5.64 -13.62 -10.69
N PHE A 109 6.33 -12.51 -10.85
CA PHE A 109 7.16 -12.20 -12.03
C PHE A 109 8.28 -11.25 -11.62
N SER A 110 9.47 -11.41 -12.14
CA SER A 110 10.57 -10.50 -11.85
C SER A 110 10.35 -9.16 -12.57
N VAL A 111 10.09 -8.10 -11.81
CA VAL A 111 9.92 -6.74 -12.36
C VAL A 111 11.22 -6.21 -12.94
N TYR A 112 12.36 -6.58 -12.38
CA TYR A 112 13.69 -6.21 -12.87
C TYR A 112 13.97 -6.86 -14.22
N GLN A 113 13.64 -8.16 -14.37
CA GLN A 113 13.78 -8.86 -15.65
C GLN A 113 12.79 -8.33 -16.68
N LEU A 114 11.53 -8.04 -16.28
CA LEU A 114 10.52 -7.43 -17.15
C LEU A 114 10.99 -6.09 -17.69
N TRP A 115 11.52 -5.20 -16.84
CA TRP A 115 12.10 -3.94 -17.25
C TRP A 115 13.24 -4.13 -18.27
N HIS A 116 14.16 -5.01 -17.96
CA HIS A 116 15.32 -5.30 -18.82
C HIS A 116 14.91 -5.86 -20.20
N ASP A 117 13.95 -6.78 -20.21
CA ASP A 117 13.44 -7.39 -21.45
C ASP A 117 12.71 -6.36 -22.32
N LEU A 118 11.85 -5.54 -21.74
CA LEU A 118 11.15 -4.46 -22.44
C LEU A 118 12.13 -3.41 -22.96
N TYR A 119 13.12 -3.03 -22.15
CA TYR A 119 14.17 -2.12 -22.58
C TYR A 119 14.96 -2.68 -23.75
N SER A 120 15.34 -3.97 -23.66
CA SER A 120 16.02 -4.66 -24.74
C SER A 120 15.21 -4.67 -26.04
N LEU A 121 13.92 -5.00 -25.97
CA LEU A 121 13.03 -4.99 -27.15
C LEU A 121 12.90 -3.62 -27.82
N GLN A 122 12.85 -2.57 -27.02
CA GLN A 122 12.66 -1.20 -27.53
C GLN A 122 13.95 -0.48 -27.92
N CYS A 123 15.12 -1.04 -27.61
CA CYS A 123 16.42 -0.44 -27.91
C CYS A 123 17.27 -1.32 -28.86
N ALA A 124 16.92 -2.60 -29.03
CA ALA A 124 17.76 -3.52 -29.77
C ALA A 124 17.95 -3.10 -31.24
N THR A 125 19.20 -3.19 -31.67
CA THR A 125 19.56 -3.28 -33.07
C THR A 125 19.98 -4.71 -33.38
N HIS A 126 19.91 -5.11 -34.66
CA HIS A 126 20.11 -6.49 -35.06
C HIS A 126 21.05 -6.60 -36.26
N THR A 127 21.78 -7.70 -36.35
CA THR A 127 22.57 -8.08 -37.54
C THR A 127 21.69 -8.60 -38.69
N ALA A 128 20.46 -9.02 -38.39
CA ALA A 128 19.47 -9.49 -39.35
C ALA A 128 18.64 -8.29 -39.93
N SER A 129 18.50 -8.23 -41.22
CA SER A 129 17.76 -7.14 -41.92
C SER A 129 16.23 -7.33 -41.89
N SER A 130 15.77 -8.56 -41.87
CA SER A 130 14.33 -8.89 -41.84
C SER A 130 13.82 -8.99 -40.41
N ASN A 131 12.70 -8.32 -40.12
CA ASN A 131 12.04 -8.41 -38.81
C ASN A 131 11.71 -9.85 -38.38
N GLN A 132 11.40 -10.74 -39.34
CA GLN A 132 11.12 -12.16 -39.08
C GLN A 132 12.34 -12.91 -38.53
N ASN A 133 13.56 -12.46 -38.90
CA ASN A 133 14.83 -13.06 -38.50
C ASN A 133 15.47 -12.33 -37.29
N GLN A 134 14.84 -11.25 -36.81
CA GLN A 134 15.31 -10.52 -35.64
C GLN A 134 14.92 -11.27 -34.36
N THR A 135 15.87 -11.99 -33.82
CA THR A 135 15.77 -12.77 -32.59
C THR A 135 16.75 -12.27 -31.55
N GLU A 136 16.71 -12.83 -30.37
CA GLU A 136 17.68 -12.52 -29.32
C GLU A 136 19.13 -12.80 -29.76
N ALA A 137 19.34 -13.88 -30.52
CA ALA A 137 20.65 -14.28 -31.03
C ALA A 137 21.21 -13.29 -32.08
N THR A 138 20.35 -12.52 -32.73
CA THR A 138 20.77 -11.52 -33.76
C THR A 138 20.93 -10.11 -33.18
N ARG A 139 20.76 -9.92 -31.87
CA ARG A 139 20.97 -8.60 -31.24
C ARG A 139 22.42 -8.16 -31.37
N ALA A 140 22.62 -6.94 -31.87
CA ALA A 140 23.94 -6.34 -32.09
C ALA A 140 24.39 -5.58 -30.84
N TYR A 141 24.93 -6.29 -29.86
CA TYR A 141 25.45 -5.64 -28.64
C TYR A 141 26.77 -4.92 -28.91
N VAL A 142 27.03 -3.84 -28.15
CA VAL A 142 28.34 -3.22 -28.10
C VAL A 142 29.31 -4.16 -27.39
N GLU A 143 30.57 -4.22 -27.83
CA GLU A 143 31.64 -4.89 -27.11
C GLU A 143 32.11 -4.01 -25.93
N ASP A 144 32.25 -4.59 -24.75
CA ASP A 144 32.64 -3.88 -23.53
C ASP A 144 33.97 -4.43 -23.01
N GLY A 145 34.97 -3.55 -22.88
CA GLY A 145 36.27 -3.85 -22.30
C GLY A 145 37.31 -4.48 -23.25
N ALA A 146 38.46 -4.85 -22.68
CA ALA A 146 39.64 -5.38 -23.41
C ALA A 146 39.47 -6.81 -23.95
N GLN A 147 38.45 -7.53 -23.48
CA GLN A 147 37.98 -8.80 -24.06
C GLN A 147 36.61 -8.61 -24.69
N PRO A 148 36.32 -9.23 -25.83
CA PRO A 148 35.04 -9.06 -26.51
C PRO A 148 33.91 -9.66 -25.65
N LYS A 149 33.41 -8.86 -24.73
CA LYS A 149 32.26 -9.17 -23.88
C LYS A 149 31.10 -8.27 -24.32
N GLN A 150 30.01 -8.89 -24.73
CA GLN A 150 28.80 -8.18 -25.12
C GLN A 150 28.22 -7.41 -23.93
N ALA A 151 27.81 -6.18 -24.14
CA ALA A 151 27.20 -5.30 -23.13
C ALA A 151 25.70 -5.64 -22.98
N VAL A 152 25.40 -6.86 -22.50
CA VAL A 152 24.02 -7.36 -22.34
C VAL A 152 23.26 -6.70 -21.17
N GLY A 153 23.96 -5.92 -20.33
CA GLY A 153 23.37 -5.35 -19.12
C GLY A 153 23.19 -6.35 -18.00
N ASP A 154 22.52 -5.92 -16.94
CA ASP A 154 22.22 -6.73 -15.76
C ASP A 154 20.88 -6.24 -15.15
N ALA A 155 19.85 -7.07 -15.18
CA ALA A 155 18.53 -6.74 -14.70
C ALA A 155 18.55 -6.39 -13.20
N ASP A 156 19.18 -7.23 -12.37
CA ASP A 156 19.18 -7.08 -10.90
C ASP A 156 19.92 -5.81 -10.44
N LYS A 157 20.93 -5.37 -11.21
CA LYS A 157 21.69 -4.14 -10.95
C LYS A 157 21.13 -2.92 -11.67
N LEU A 158 20.02 -3.07 -12.40
CA LEU A 158 19.45 -2.03 -13.25
C LEU A 158 20.49 -1.45 -14.23
N VAL A 159 21.32 -2.31 -14.82
CA VAL A 159 22.27 -1.95 -15.86
C VAL A 159 21.65 -2.19 -17.22
N ARG A 160 21.48 -1.13 -17.98
CA ARG A 160 20.86 -1.17 -19.32
C ARG A 160 21.76 -1.93 -20.30
N PRO A 161 21.21 -2.76 -21.21
CA PRO A 161 21.97 -3.31 -22.34
C PRO A 161 22.35 -2.17 -23.30
N ARG A 162 23.48 -2.33 -23.98
CA ARG A 162 23.97 -1.35 -24.97
C ARG A 162 24.10 -2.02 -26.34
N PHE A 163 23.50 -1.40 -27.34
CA PHE A 163 23.45 -1.90 -28.70
C PHE A 163 24.26 -1.02 -29.64
N GLN A 164 24.81 -1.66 -30.69
CA GLN A 164 25.54 -0.97 -31.73
C GLN A 164 24.61 0.00 -32.52
N PRO A 165 25.10 1.16 -32.95
CA PRO A 165 24.31 2.05 -33.76
C PRO A 165 23.96 1.39 -35.11
N VAL A 166 22.82 1.78 -35.69
CA VAL A 166 22.44 1.35 -37.04
C VAL A 166 23.52 1.79 -38.02
N THR A 167 24.02 0.86 -38.83
CA THR A 167 24.98 1.16 -39.92
C THR A 167 24.62 0.36 -41.15
N THR A 168 24.72 1.04 -42.31
CA THR A 168 24.51 0.49 -43.65
C THR A 168 25.73 0.71 -44.53
N ASP A 169 26.84 1.20 -43.96
CA ASP A 169 28.05 1.56 -44.69
C ASP A 169 28.71 0.37 -45.38
N ALA A 170 29.24 0.60 -46.54
CA ALA A 170 29.97 -0.42 -47.29
C ALA A 170 31.27 -0.78 -46.58
N GLY A 171 31.47 -2.08 -46.29
CA GLY A 171 32.65 -2.60 -45.60
C GLY A 171 32.52 -2.78 -44.10
N ALA A 172 31.45 -2.31 -43.47
CA ALA A 172 31.14 -2.59 -42.08
C ALA A 172 30.09 -3.74 -41.92
N THR A 173 30.06 -4.39 -40.76
CA THR A 173 28.96 -5.29 -40.43
C THR A 173 27.68 -4.47 -40.37
N LYS A 174 26.72 -4.80 -41.24
CA LYS A 174 25.43 -4.09 -41.28
C LYS A 174 24.63 -4.35 -40.01
N VAL A 175 24.13 -3.29 -39.41
CA VAL A 175 23.29 -3.29 -38.23
C VAL A 175 21.98 -2.58 -38.54
N TYR A 176 20.88 -3.26 -38.28
CA TYR A 176 19.55 -2.83 -38.65
C TYR A 176 18.75 -2.46 -37.42
N LYS A 177 17.77 -1.57 -37.59
CA LYS A 177 16.83 -1.16 -36.55
C LYS A 177 15.92 -2.30 -36.17
N GLY A 178 15.68 -2.45 -34.87
CA GLY A 178 14.70 -3.41 -34.34
C GLY A 178 13.25 -2.93 -34.53
N LEU A 179 12.33 -3.87 -34.53
CA LEU A 179 10.90 -3.63 -34.82
C LEU A 179 10.26 -2.58 -33.89
N TYR A 180 10.67 -2.49 -32.62
CA TYR A 180 10.03 -1.67 -31.61
C TYR A 180 10.86 -0.44 -31.18
N THR A 181 11.93 -0.12 -31.89
CA THR A 181 12.84 0.97 -31.47
C THR A 181 12.24 2.37 -31.59
N ASP A 182 11.11 2.55 -32.28
CA ASP A 182 10.37 3.81 -32.34
C ASP A 182 9.30 3.95 -31.25
N ALA A 183 9.06 2.91 -30.45
CA ALA A 183 8.08 2.97 -29.38
C ALA A 183 8.56 3.90 -28.25
N PRO A 184 7.66 4.72 -27.66
CA PRO A 184 7.99 5.55 -26.51
C PRO A 184 8.54 4.73 -25.33
N ARG A 185 9.57 5.24 -24.65
CA ARG A 185 10.27 4.55 -23.53
C ARG A 185 10.11 5.24 -22.18
N THR A 186 9.42 6.36 -22.14
CA THR A 186 9.24 7.14 -20.90
C THR A 186 8.73 6.30 -19.73
N HIS A 187 7.85 5.33 -19.97
CA HIS A 187 7.33 4.41 -18.97
C HIS A 187 8.42 3.50 -18.38
N LEU A 188 9.45 3.12 -19.18
CA LEU A 188 10.58 2.31 -18.68
C LEU A 188 11.54 3.14 -17.83
N ASP A 189 11.74 4.42 -18.19
CA ASP A 189 12.55 5.35 -17.39
C ASP A 189 11.87 5.66 -16.05
N VAL A 190 10.52 5.78 -16.04
CA VAL A 190 9.73 5.93 -14.81
C VAL A 190 9.85 4.68 -13.94
N LEU A 191 9.70 3.49 -14.53
CA LEU A 191 9.84 2.23 -13.80
C LEU A 191 11.24 2.11 -13.18
N GLU A 192 12.30 2.36 -13.97
CA GLU A 192 13.67 2.30 -13.46
C GLU A 192 13.90 3.26 -12.27
N SER A 193 13.38 4.48 -12.38
CA SER A 193 13.45 5.46 -11.30
C SER A 193 12.80 4.94 -10.02
N LYS A 194 11.62 4.31 -10.14
CA LYS A 194 10.90 3.73 -8.98
C LYS A 194 11.57 2.48 -8.43
N LEU A 195 12.15 1.64 -9.27
CA LEU A 195 12.93 0.47 -8.82
C LEU A 195 14.19 0.87 -8.03
N ARG A 196 14.75 2.05 -8.32
CA ARG A 196 15.89 2.64 -7.58
C ARG A 196 15.48 3.40 -6.32
N ASP A 197 14.21 3.74 -6.14
CA ASP A 197 13.74 4.53 -5.00
C ASP A 197 13.64 3.64 -3.73
N PRO A 198 14.41 3.95 -2.68
CA PRO A 198 14.35 3.18 -1.42
C PRO A 198 12.95 3.15 -0.80
N ARG A 199 12.14 4.21 -1.01
CA ARG A 199 10.78 4.32 -0.47
C ARG A 199 9.78 3.39 -1.16
N MET A 200 10.16 2.75 -2.27
CA MET A 200 9.32 1.80 -3.02
C MET A 200 9.74 0.34 -2.82
N GLN A 201 10.76 0.09 -1.98
CA GLN A 201 11.27 -1.27 -1.79
C GLN A 201 10.27 -2.19 -1.08
N PHE A 202 9.38 -1.65 -0.23
CA PHE A 202 8.29 -2.42 0.37
C PHE A 202 7.37 -3.08 -0.67
N LEU A 203 7.36 -2.55 -1.89
CA LEU A 203 6.56 -3.05 -3.01
C LEU A 203 7.42 -3.89 -3.98
N PHE A 204 8.59 -3.38 -4.41
CA PHE A 204 9.38 -4.02 -5.46
C PHE A 204 10.39 -5.06 -4.96
N ASN A 205 10.74 -5.00 -3.67
CA ASN A 205 11.59 -5.98 -3.01
C ASN A 205 11.00 -6.38 -1.65
N PRO A 206 9.79 -6.99 -1.66
CA PRO A 206 8.99 -7.25 -0.47
C PRO A 206 9.47 -8.48 0.31
N GLY A 207 10.73 -8.50 0.77
CA GLY A 207 11.27 -9.56 1.62
C GLY A 207 11.10 -10.96 1.04
N GLU A 208 10.46 -11.86 1.76
CA GLU A 208 10.23 -13.25 1.35
C GLU A 208 9.31 -13.41 0.11
N TRP A 209 8.58 -12.36 -0.25
CA TRP A 209 7.79 -12.30 -1.49
C TRP A 209 8.54 -11.63 -2.65
N ALA A 210 9.81 -11.27 -2.46
CA ALA A 210 10.66 -10.78 -3.53
C ALA A 210 10.86 -11.88 -4.60
N VAL A 211 10.84 -11.48 -5.86
CA VAL A 211 10.88 -12.42 -6.98
C VAL A 211 12.30 -12.53 -7.52
N ALA A 212 12.85 -13.72 -7.49
CA ALA A 212 14.13 -14.02 -8.11
C ALA A 212 14.06 -13.90 -9.64
N LYS A 213 15.21 -13.86 -10.30
CA LYS A 213 15.32 -13.71 -11.76
C LYS A 213 14.56 -14.78 -12.55
N ASP A 214 14.48 -16.00 -12.01
CA ASP A 214 13.77 -17.13 -12.60
C ASP A 214 12.26 -17.14 -12.33
N GLY A 215 11.72 -16.10 -11.70
CA GLY A 215 10.30 -15.97 -11.36
C GLY A 215 9.90 -16.72 -10.09
N THR A 216 10.85 -17.15 -9.25
CA THR A 216 10.56 -17.87 -8.00
C THR A 216 10.51 -16.91 -6.80
N THR A 217 9.59 -17.16 -5.85
CA THR A 217 9.53 -16.51 -4.53
C THR A 217 9.77 -17.53 -3.42
N GLU A 218 10.20 -17.06 -2.24
CA GLU A 218 10.31 -17.91 -1.05
C GLU A 218 8.95 -18.21 -0.44
N SER A 219 8.04 -17.22 -0.42
CA SER A 219 6.68 -17.34 0.11
C SER A 219 5.61 -16.99 -0.92
N ASP A 220 4.39 -17.49 -0.70
CA ASP A 220 3.21 -17.20 -1.53
C ASP A 220 2.19 -16.34 -0.76
N LEU A 221 1.05 -16.02 -1.37
CA LEU A 221 -0.01 -15.17 -0.82
C LEU A 221 -0.69 -15.74 0.43
N ASP A 222 -0.65 -17.05 0.65
CA ASP A 222 -1.18 -17.67 1.87
C ASP A 222 -0.41 -17.20 3.11
N ALA A 223 0.93 -17.12 3.02
CA ALA A 223 1.78 -16.56 4.07
C ALA A 223 1.48 -15.06 4.29
N LEU A 224 1.30 -14.30 3.21
CA LEU A 224 0.94 -12.88 3.28
C LEU A 224 -0.40 -12.68 3.99
N LEU A 225 -1.43 -13.42 3.58
CA LEU A 225 -2.76 -13.34 4.20
C LEU A 225 -2.73 -13.80 5.66
N THR A 226 -1.94 -14.83 5.98
CA THR A 226 -1.73 -15.26 7.36
C THR A 226 -1.07 -14.16 8.19
N ALA A 227 -0.05 -13.48 7.63
CA ALA A 227 0.57 -12.34 8.29
C ALA A 227 -0.41 -11.19 8.50
N TRP A 228 -1.26 -10.87 7.53
CA TRP A 228 -2.16 -9.72 7.58
C TRP A 228 -3.45 -9.98 8.38
N ILE A 229 -4.07 -11.13 8.21
CA ILE A 229 -5.40 -11.44 8.76
C ILE A 229 -5.50 -12.80 9.47
N GLY A 230 -4.38 -13.38 9.85
CA GLY A 230 -4.31 -14.62 10.64
C GLY A 230 -4.92 -14.47 12.05
N ALA A 231 -5.07 -15.59 12.79
CA ALA A 231 -5.83 -15.64 14.01
C ALA A 231 -5.04 -15.33 15.30
N ASP A 232 -3.73 -15.18 15.19
CA ASP A 232 -2.83 -14.96 16.35
C ASP A 232 -3.09 -13.62 17.04
N THR A 233 -3.42 -12.58 16.28
CA THR A 233 -3.83 -11.26 16.77
C THR A 233 -5.09 -10.77 16.07
N PRO A 234 -6.05 -10.14 16.80
CA PRO A 234 -7.33 -9.71 16.20
C PRO A 234 -7.21 -8.48 15.29
N ILE A 235 -6.22 -7.63 15.52
CA ILE A 235 -6.07 -6.34 14.84
C ILE A 235 -4.75 -6.31 14.08
N SER A 236 -4.79 -5.85 12.84
CA SER A 236 -3.61 -5.47 12.05
C SER A 236 -3.68 -3.99 11.74
N VAL A 237 -2.67 -3.24 12.12
CA VAL A 237 -2.53 -1.81 11.82
C VAL A 237 -1.56 -1.67 10.67
N PHE A 238 -2.00 -1.09 9.57
CA PHE A 238 -1.17 -0.72 8.43
C PHE A 238 -0.83 0.76 8.56
N ASP A 239 0.33 1.03 9.12
CA ASP A 239 0.87 2.38 9.27
C ASP A 239 1.41 2.86 7.93
N LEU A 240 0.72 3.84 7.36
CA LEU A 240 1.01 4.42 6.06
C LEU A 240 1.85 5.71 6.14
N SER A 241 2.23 6.14 7.34
CA SER A 241 2.93 7.42 7.56
C SER A 241 4.28 7.52 6.85
N GLY A 242 4.94 6.37 6.58
CA GLY A 242 6.20 6.29 5.83
C GLY A 242 6.02 6.21 4.30
N ILE A 243 4.79 6.19 3.78
CA ILE A 243 4.52 5.99 2.36
C ILE A 243 4.36 7.34 1.65
N PRO A 244 4.96 7.52 0.45
CA PRO A 244 4.77 8.75 -0.31
C PRO A 244 3.29 8.99 -0.64
N THR A 245 2.78 10.18 -0.35
CA THR A 245 1.35 10.55 -0.53
C THR A 245 0.83 10.23 -1.94
N ALA A 246 1.68 10.39 -2.98
CA ALA A 246 1.33 10.10 -4.36
C ALA A 246 0.99 8.62 -4.65
N VAL A 247 1.34 7.71 -3.72
CA VAL A 247 1.17 6.26 -3.89
C VAL A 247 0.08 5.69 -2.98
N VAL A 248 -0.34 6.47 -1.96
CA VAL A 248 -1.28 6.00 -0.92
C VAL A 248 -2.60 5.53 -1.52
N ASP A 249 -3.19 6.28 -2.44
CA ASP A 249 -4.47 5.92 -3.07
C ASP A 249 -4.38 4.58 -3.82
N ASP A 250 -3.37 4.43 -4.68
CA ASP A 250 -3.15 3.21 -5.45
C ASP A 250 -2.87 2.01 -4.53
N LEU A 251 -2.07 2.21 -3.48
CA LEU A 251 -1.70 1.17 -2.53
C LEU A 251 -2.90 0.73 -1.69
N VAL A 252 -3.64 1.66 -1.09
CA VAL A 252 -4.84 1.36 -0.30
C VAL A 252 -5.85 0.63 -1.17
N GLY A 253 -6.06 1.10 -2.41
CA GLY A 253 -6.95 0.45 -3.37
C GLY A 253 -6.55 -0.99 -3.66
N ALA A 254 -5.27 -1.24 -3.90
CA ALA A 254 -4.74 -2.57 -4.17
C ALA A 254 -4.86 -3.51 -2.96
N VAL A 255 -4.49 -3.05 -1.76
CA VAL A 255 -4.61 -3.87 -0.54
C VAL A 255 -6.07 -4.18 -0.22
N LEU A 256 -6.98 -3.20 -0.34
CA LEU A 256 -8.42 -3.42 -0.19
C LEU A 256 -8.93 -4.49 -1.16
N ARG A 257 -8.49 -4.45 -2.43
CA ARG A 257 -8.85 -5.44 -3.43
C ARG A 257 -8.28 -6.81 -3.08
N ILE A 258 -7.01 -6.90 -2.71
CA ILE A 258 -6.37 -8.18 -2.32
C ILE A 258 -7.14 -8.83 -1.17
N LEU A 259 -7.44 -8.07 -0.12
CA LEU A 259 -8.20 -8.55 1.03
C LEU A 259 -9.62 -8.99 0.63
N TYR A 260 -10.31 -8.18 -0.18
CA TYR A 260 -11.64 -8.50 -0.65
C TYR A 260 -11.65 -9.74 -1.55
N ASP A 261 -10.76 -9.84 -2.54
CA ASP A 261 -10.69 -10.96 -3.47
C ASP A 261 -10.33 -12.28 -2.74
N ALA A 262 -9.44 -12.23 -1.75
CA ALA A 262 -9.12 -13.39 -0.93
C ALA A 262 -10.36 -13.97 -0.23
N VAL A 263 -11.16 -13.13 0.45
CA VAL A 263 -12.38 -13.60 1.13
C VAL A 263 -13.52 -13.87 0.16
N PHE A 264 -13.60 -13.20 -0.96
CA PHE A 264 -14.59 -13.44 -2.02
C PHE A 264 -14.41 -14.83 -2.65
N TRP A 265 -13.19 -15.15 -3.11
CA TRP A 265 -12.89 -16.46 -3.70
C TRP A 265 -12.87 -17.56 -2.63
N GLY A 266 -12.42 -17.23 -1.41
CA GLY A 266 -12.42 -18.10 -0.25
C GLY A 266 -13.78 -18.31 0.42
N ARG A 267 -14.91 -17.78 -0.10
CA ARG A 267 -16.22 -17.73 0.57
C ARG A 267 -16.80 -19.09 1.00
N LEU A 268 -16.35 -20.17 0.41
CA LEU A 268 -16.74 -21.54 0.76
C LEU A 268 -15.67 -22.28 1.58
N LYS A 269 -14.63 -21.59 1.99
CA LYS A 269 -13.54 -22.13 2.81
C LYS A 269 -13.71 -21.68 4.27
N GLN A 270 -13.11 -22.43 5.18
CA GLN A 270 -13.16 -22.15 6.62
C GLN A 270 -12.55 -20.77 6.95
N GLU A 271 -11.55 -20.34 6.20
CA GLU A 271 -10.88 -19.05 6.33
C GLU A 271 -11.63 -17.91 5.63
N GLY A 272 -12.67 -18.23 4.88
CA GLY A 272 -13.46 -17.26 4.12
C GLY A 272 -14.29 -16.34 5.00
N GLY A 273 -14.72 -15.21 4.44
CA GLY A 273 -15.40 -14.17 5.21
C GLY A 273 -16.76 -14.55 5.77
N ARG A 274 -17.42 -15.57 5.23
CA ARG A 274 -18.70 -16.06 5.81
C ARG A 274 -18.51 -16.74 7.15
N GLU A 275 -17.45 -17.51 7.32
CA GLU A 275 -17.11 -18.18 8.57
C GLU A 275 -16.35 -17.25 9.52
N ARG A 276 -15.47 -16.42 8.97
CA ARG A 276 -14.65 -15.48 9.73
C ARG A 276 -14.72 -14.08 9.09
N PRO A 277 -15.68 -13.23 9.52
CA PRO A 277 -15.82 -11.87 9.00
C PRO A 277 -14.56 -11.03 9.16
N LEU A 278 -14.32 -10.15 8.18
CA LEU A 278 -13.25 -9.17 8.17
C LEU A 278 -13.84 -7.76 8.29
N LEU A 279 -13.39 -6.98 9.25
CA LEU A 279 -13.68 -5.55 9.35
C LEU A 279 -12.47 -4.76 8.84
N VAL A 280 -12.69 -3.93 7.85
CA VAL A 280 -11.71 -2.97 7.36
C VAL A 280 -12.06 -1.59 7.90
N VAL A 281 -11.09 -0.94 8.53
CA VAL A 281 -11.22 0.41 9.09
C VAL A 281 -10.32 1.35 8.31
N LEU A 282 -10.88 2.40 7.75
CA LEU A 282 -10.19 3.42 6.97
C LEU A 282 -10.19 4.72 7.76
N GLU A 283 -9.03 5.06 8.33
CA GLU A 283 -8.81 6.29 9.07
C GLU A 283 -8.50 7.42 8.09
N GLU A 284 -8.93 8.65 8.40
CA GLU A 284 -8.89 9.82 7.53
C GLU A 284 -9.37 9.55 6.09
N ALA A 285 -10.48 8.81 6.00
CA ALA A 285 -11.00 8.26 4.75
C ALA A 285 -11.18 9.29 3.62
N HIS A 286 -11.38 10.57 3.96
CA HIS A 286 -11.51 11.65 2.98
C HIS A 286 -10.25 11.88 2.14
N VAL A 287 -9.07 11.49 2.64
CA VAL A 287 -7.79 11.69 1.93
C VAL A 287 -7.70 10.84 0.66
N TYR A 288 -8.23 9.62 0.70
CA TYR A 288 -8.13 8.66 -0.41
C TYR A 288 -9.47 8.12 -0.93
N LEU A 289 -10.59 8.40 -0.25
CA LEU A 289 -11.93 8.06 -0.75
C LEU A 289 -12.68 9.25 -1.33
N GLY A 290 -11.98 10.21 -1.90
CA GLY A 290 -12.60 11.39 -2.50
C GLY A 290 -13.56 11.04 -3.65
N SER A 291 -14.50 11.94 -3.94
CA SER A 291 -15.50 11.81 -5.01
C SER A 291 -14.91 11.83 -6.43
N GLN A 292 -13.62 12.08 -6.57
CA GLN A 292 -12.89 12.00 -7.82
C GLN A 292 -13.00 10.59 -8.41
N SER A 293 -13.60 10.47 -9.58
CA SER A 293 -13.98 9.20 -10.20
C SER A 293 -12.84 8.22 -10.51
N LYS A 294 -11.59 8.64 -10.35
CA LYS A 294 -10.39 7.86 -10.68
C LYS A 294 -9.65 7.27 -9.47
N SER A 295 -10.09 7.53 -8.22
CA SER A 295 -9.46 6.94 -7.04
C SER A 295 -9.65 5.41 -7.05
N ARG A 296 -8.55 4.67 -6.92
CA ARG A 296 -8.54 3.21 -6.83
C ARG A 296 -9.06 2.75 -5.47
N ALA A 297 -8.65 3.44 -4.40
CA ALA A 297 -9.15 3.17 -3.07
C ALA A 297 -10.67 3.36 -3.00
N ALA A 298 -11.20 4.46 -3.56
CA ALA A 298 -12.64 4.69 -3.62
C ALA A 298 -13.36 3.62 -4.48
N THR A 299 -12.75 3.13 -5.55
CA THR A 299 -13.32 2.06 -6.39
C THR A 299 -13.40 0.75 -5.63
N ALA A 300 -12.35 0.33 -4.94
CA ALA A 300 -12.32 -0.86 -4.10
C ALA A 300 -13.30 -0.72 -2.91
N ALA A 301 -13.31 0.41 -2.22
CA ALA A 301 -14.19 0.68 -1.10
C ALA A 301 -15.68 0.69 -1.52
N ARG A 302 -16.04 1.28 -2.69
CA ARG A 302 -17.40 1.22 -3.24
C ARG A 302 -17.86 -0.23 -3.49
N ARG A 303 -16.98 -1.09 -3.98
CA ARG A 303 -17.28 -2.52 -4.17
C ARG A 303 -17.54 -3.19 -2.83
N ILE A 304 -16.67 -2.98 -1.84
CA ILE A 304 -16.85 -3.53 -0.48
C ILE A 304 -18.16 -3.00 0.14
N ALA A 305 -18.43 -1.71 0.06
CA ALA A 305 -19.65 -1.10 0.62
C ALA A 305 -20.94 -1.71 0.03
N LYS A 306 -20.95 -1.94 -1.29
CA LYS A 306 -22.12 -2.50 -1.97
C LYS A 306 -22.32 -4.00 -1.77
N GLU A 307 -21.25 -4.78 -1.73
CA GLU A 307 -21.30 -6.23 -1.83
C GLU A 307 -20.67 -6.96 -0.66
N GLY A 308 -19.81 -6.29 0.12
CA GLY A 308 -18.95 -6.89 1.16
C GLY A 308 -19.73 -7.70 2.18
N ARG A 309 -20.91 -7.26 2.58
CA ARG A 309 -21.79 -7.99 3.52
C ARG A 309 -22.04 -9.44 3.11
N LYS A 310 -22.22 -9.69 1.79
CA LYS A 310 -22.45 -11.05 1.28
C LYS A 310 -21.27 -11.99 1.46
N TYR A 311 -20.09 -11.42 1.54
CA TYR A 311 -18.82 -12.13 1.61
C TYR A 311 -18.12 -11.98 2.97
N GLY A 312 -18.83 -11.38 3.96
CA GLY A 312 -18.32 -11.20 5.30
C GLY A 312 -17.24 -10.12 5.42
N VAL A 313 -17.25 -9.11 4.54
CA VAL A 313 -16.37 -7.95 4.65
C VAL A 313 -17.18 -6.73 5.06
N GLY A 314 -16.88 -6.19 6.24
CA GLY A 314 -17.41 -4.92 6.73
C GLY A 314 -16.44 -3.77 6.48
N LEU A 315 -16.99 -2.56 6.29
CA LEU A 315 -16.21 -1.33 6.11
C LEU A 315 -16.60 -0.34 7.20
N MET A 316 -15.61 0.23 7.86
CA MET A 316 -15.75 1.32 8.81
C MET A 316 -14.93 2.52 8.33
N LEU A 317 -15.59 3.67 8.17
CA LEU A 317 -14.94 4.90 7.74
C LEU A 317 -14.81 5.84 8.92
N VAL A 318 -13.64 6.40 9.11
CA VAL A 318 -13.37 7.45 10.08
C VAL A 318 -12.90 8.68 9.30
N SER A 319 -13.55 9.81 9.50
CA SER A 319 -13.22 11.04 8.77
C SER A 319 -13.62 12.28 9.55
N GLN A 320 -12.79 13.29 9.48
CA GLN A 320 -13.08 14.64 9.99
C GLN A 320 -13.84 15.48 8.94
N ARG A 321 -13.83 15.05 7.65
CA ARG A 321 -14.43 15.77 6.51
C ARG A 321 -15.33 14.86 5.68
N PRO A 322 -16.49 14.47 6.20
CA PRO A 322 -17.40 13.59 5.48
C PRO A 322 -17.90 14.16 4.15
N SER A 323 -17.91 15.47 3.97
CA SER A 323 -18.28 16.10 2.69
C SER A 323 -17.29 15.83 1.55
N GLU A 324 -16.06 15.45 1.85
CA GLU A 324 -15.03 15.12 0.87
C GLU A 324 -15.02 13.63 0.51
N VAL A 325 -15.72 12.78 1.28
CA VAL A 325 -15.82 11.33 1.02
C VAL A 325 -16.86 11.04 -0.06
N ASP A 326 -16.61 10.03 -0.88
CA ASP A 326 -17.53 9.56 -1.92
C ASP A 326 -18.94 9.28 -1.37
N THR A 327 -19.94 9.94 -1.95
CA THR A 327 -21.33 9.88 -1.49
C THR A 327 -21.95 8.49 -1.63
N THR A 328 -21.50 7.71 -2.64
CA THR A 328 -21.96 6.35 -2.85
C THR A 328 -21.52 5.43 -1.72
N ILE A 329 -20.30 5.61 -1.22
CA ILE A 329 -19.77 4.83 -0.10
C ILE A 329 -20.51 5.19 1.17
N LEU A 330 -20.63 6.48 1.47
CA LEU A 330 -21.33 6.97 2.67
C LEU A 330 -22.79 6.54 2.72
N SER A 331 -23.50 6.54 1.59
CA SER A 331 -24.91 6.11 1.53
C SER A 331 -25.13 4.62 1.80
N GLN A 332 -24.09 3.80 1.75
CA GLN A 332 -24.14 2.37 2.11
C GLN A 332 -23.81 2.12 3.60
N CYS A 333 -23.47 3.15 4.36
CA CYS A 333 -23.22 3.02 5.80
C CYS A 333 -24.55 2.84 6.52
N GLY A 334 -24.79 1.66 7.09
CA GLY A 334 -25.99 1.34 7.88
C GLY A 334 -26.03 2.00 9.25
N THR A 335 -24.89 2.50 9.74
CA THR A 335 -24.75 3.16 11.05
C THR A 335 -23.85 4.36 10.93
N VAL A 336 -24.24 5.44 11.57
CA VAL A 336 -23.46 6.69 11.67
C VAL A 336 -23.23 7.03 13.14
N VAL A 337 -21.97 7.29 13.49
CA VAL A 337 -21.56 7.83 14.79
C VAL A 337 -20.99 9.22 14.53
N ALA A 338 -21.79 10.24 14.77
CA ALA A 338 -21.42 11.63 14.51
C ALA A 338 -21.05 12.35 15.81
N LEU A 339 -19.80 12.82 15.90
CA LEU A 339 -19.35 13.73 16.95
C LEU A 339 -19.68 15.18 16.55
N ARG A 340 -19.14 16.15 17.29
CA ARG A 340 -19.38 17.56 16.99
C ARG A 340 -18.89 17.94 15.58
N LEU A 341 -19.80 18.40 14.74
CA LEU A 341 -19.54 18.93 13.40
C LEU A 341 -20.04 20.37 13.29
N THR A 342 -19.12 21.31 13.06
CA THR A 342 -19.44 22.75 12.95
C THR A 342 -19.59 23.21 11.50
N ASN A 343 -18.91 22.53 10.56
CA ASN A 343 -19.00 22.85 9.14
C ASN A 343 -20.35 22.40 8.56
N ASP A 344 -20.99 23.29 7.76
CA ASP A 344 -22.33 23.07 7.22
C ASP A 344 -22.37 22.00 6.12
N SER A 345 -21.35 21.98 5.25
CA SER A 345 -21.25 20.97 4.18
C SER A 345 -21.07 19.56 4.76
N ASP A 346 -20.26 19.40 5.81
CA ASP A 346 -20.05 18.14 6.50
C ASP A 346 -21.34 17.65 7.19
N ARG A 347 -22.07 18.54 7.85
CA ARG A 347 -23.37 18.22 8.45
C ARG A 347 -24.39 17.80 7.40
N THR A 348 -24.48 18.53 6.30
CA THR A 348 -25.39 18.22 5.20
C THR A 348 -25.10 16.83 4.64
N GLN A 349 -23.84 16.51 4.44
CA GLN A 349 -23.42 15.21 3.93
C GLN A 349 -23.80 14.07 4.88
N VAL A 350 -23.49 14.19 6.17
CA VAL A 350 -23.86 13.18 7.19
C VAL A 350 -25.37 13.07 7.32
N THR A 351 -26.10 14.19 7.30
CA THR A 351 -27.57 14.21 7.34
C THR A 351 -28.18 13.48 6.14
N SER A 352 -27.55 13.57 4.95
CA SER A 352 -28.03 12.88 3.75
C SER A 352 -27.94 11.36 3.84
N CYS A 353 -27.08 10.84 4.70
CA CYS A 353 -26.92 9.40 4.94
C CYS A 353 -27.99 8.83 5.86
N ALA A 354 -28.74 9.68 6.56
CA ALA A 354 -29.80 9.28 7.48
C ALA A 354 -31.19 9.30 6.81
N SER A 355 -32.11 8.49 7.35
CA SER A 355 -33.52 8.54 6.92
C SER A 355 -34.14 9.92 7.20
N ASP A 356 -35.11 10.33 6.37
CA ASP A 356 -35.76 11.64 6.44
C ASP A 356 -36.29 11.99 7.85
N ASN A 357 -36.83 10.99 8.54
CA ASN A 357 -37.36 11.13 9.90
C ASN A 357 -36.29 11.50 10.95
N LEU A 358 -35.01 11.26 10.67
CA LEU A 358 -33.90 11.49 11.59
C LEU A 358 -33.15 12.79 11.31
N LYS A 359 -33.39 13.45 10.18
CA LYS A 359 -32.65 14.64 9.76
C LYS A 359 -32.66 15.76 10.80
N GLY A 360 -33.76 15.95 11.52
CA GLY A 360 -33.89 16.97 12.58
C GLY A 360 -32.90 16.78 13.74
N LEU A 361 -32.49 15.53 14.02
CA LEU A 361 -31.54 15.25 15.10
C LEU A 361 -30.13 15.75 14.80
N PHE A 362 -29.76 15.80 13.53
CA PHE A 362 -28.42 16.27 13.13
C PHE A 362 -28.24 17.78 13.29
N SER A 363 -29.31 18.56 13.51
CA SER A 363 -29.22 19.99 13.83
C SER A 363 -28.47 20.26 15.14
N MET A 364 -28.38 19.28 16.05
CA MET A 364 -27.66 19.39 17.32
C MET A 364 -26.14 19.16 17.21
N LEU A 365 -25.61 18.65 16.09
CA LEU A 365 -24.19 18.32 15.95
C LEU A 365 -23.24 19.47 16.28
N PRO A 366 -23.51 20.75 15.95
CA PRO A 366 -22.61 21.86 16.29
C PRO A 366 -22.49 22.13 17.79
N VAL A 367 -23.49 21.78 18.57
CA VAL A 367 -23.56 22.07 20.01
C VAL A 367 -23.21 20.88 20.91
N LEU A 368 -22.84 19.74 20.31
CA LEU A 368 -22.34 18.60 21.06
C LEU A 368 -21.05 18.96 21.82
N ARG A 369 -20.91 18.40 23.02
CA ARG A 369 -19.68 18.55 23.82
C ARG A 369 -18.56 17.68 23.26
N THR A 370 -17.33 17.93 23.66
CA THR A 370 -16.18 17.06 23.36
C THR A 370 -16.44 15.68 23.93
N GLY A 371 -16.26 14.64 23.09
CA GLY A 371 -16.53 13.25 23.44
C GLY A 371 -18.03 12.86 23.39
N GLU A 372 -18.92 13.77 23.06
CA GLU A 372 -20.34 13.48 22.87
C GLU A 372 -20.65 13.13 21.43
N ALA A 373 -21.42 12.07 21.22
CA ALA A 373 -21.78 11.57 19.90
C ALA A 373 -23.29 11.34 19.77
N LEU A 374 -23.78 11.52 18.54
CA LEU A 374 -25.09 11.06 18.08
C LEU A 374 -24.89 9.75 17.29
N ILE A 375 -25.53 8.69 17.72
CA ILE A 375 -25.47 7.37 17.07
C ILE A 375 -26.84 7.07 16.47
N VAL A 376 -26.85 6.80 15.16
CA VAL A 376 -28.06 6.47 14.39
C VAL A 376 -27.82 5.31 13.45
N GLY A 377 -28.84 4.56 13.12
CA GLY A 377 -28.79 3.48 12.13
C GLY A 377 -28.97 2.09 12.75
N GLU A 378 -28.58 1.07 11.99
CA GLU A 378 -28.87 -0.34 12.27
C GLU A 378 -28.25 -0.88 13.58
N ALA A 379 -27.18 -0.25 14.07
CA ALA A 379 -26.50 -0.69 15.30
C ALA A 379 -27.28 -0.33 16.58
N VAL A 380 -28.31 0.51 16.50
CA VAL A 380 -29.10 0.98 17.65
C VAL A 380 -30.59 0.91 17.34
N ASN A 381 -31.41 0.49 18.31
CA ASN A 381 -32.87 0.38 18.13
C ASN A 381 -33.55 1.77 17.97
N MET A 382 -32.94 2.81 18.50
CA MET A 382 -33.37 4.19 18.38
C MET A 382 -32.14 5.11 18.37
N PRO A 383 -32.24 6.33 17.81
CA PRO A 383 -31.17 7.32 17.89
C PRO A 383 -30.74 7.55 19.34
N ILE A 384 -29.45 7.51 19.61
CA ILE A 384 -28.87 7.66 20.94
C ILE A 384 -27.89 8.83 20.91
N ARG A 385 -28.02 9.71 21.92
CA ARG A 385 -26.96 10.66 22.27
C ARG A 385 -26.16 10.07 23.42
N ALA A 386 -24.87 9.87 23.23
CA ALA A 386 -24.00 9.19 24.18
C ALA A 386 -22.71 9.97 24.39
N ILE A 387 -22.10 9.77 25.56
CA ILE A 387 -20.74 10.22 25.83
C ILE A 387 -19.82 9.04 25.54
N ILE A 388 -18.81 9.25 24.71
CA ILE A 388 -17.79 8.24 24.41
C ILE A 388 -16.72 8.34 25.49
N ASP A 389 -16.48 7.24 26.17
CA ASP A 389 -15.44 7.16 27.19
C ASP A 389 -14.06 7.37 26.59
N ARG A 390 -13.25 8.17 27.26
CA ARG A 390 -11.87 8.38 26.85
C ARG A 390 -11.07 7.10 27.07
N PRO A 391 -10.27 6.63 26.09
CA PRO A 391 -9.42 5.47 26.29
C PRO A 391 -8.47 5.65 27.48
N VAL A 392 -8.19 4.55 28.18
CA VAL A 392 -7.26 4.56 29.31
C VAL A 392 -5.87 5.03 28.89
N GLU A 393 -5.12 5.58 29.83
CA GLU A 393 -3.75 5.98 29.60
C GLU A 393 -2.91 4.80 29.10
N GLY A 394 -2.04 5.02 28.10
CA GLY A 394 -1.27 3.97 27.43
C GLY A 394 -2.01 3.22 26.29
N ARG A 395 -3.33 3.47 26.11
CA ARG A 395 -4.12 2.95 24.97
C ARG A 395 -4.75 4.10 24.15
N ARG A 396 -4.14 5.27 24.21
CA ARG A 396 -4.56 6.42 23.39
C ARG A 396 -3.77 6.43 22.10
N PRO A 397 -4.37 6.87 20.99
CA PRO A 397 -3.63 7.21 19.79
C PRO A 397 -2.52 8.21 20.12
N ASP A 398 -1.38 8.11 19.45
CA ASP A 398 -0.22 8.99 19.61
C ASP A 398 -0.41 10.25 18.74
N SER A 399 -1.39 11.07 19.10
CA SER A 399 -1.73 12.32 18.43
C SER A 399 -1.23 13.53 19.23
N ASP A 400 -0.01 13.41 19.78
CA ASP A 400 0.58 14.45 20.63
C ASP A 400 0.94 15.70 19.79
N ASP A 401 0.16 16.73 19.95
CA ASP A 401 0.47 18.05 19.41
C ASP A 401 1.81 18.57 19.94
N PRO A 402 2.59 19.30 19.12
CA PRO A 402 3.77 20.00 19.60
C PRO A 402 3.41 20.93 20.75
N VAL A 403 4.09 20.80 21.87
CA VAL A 403 3.79 21.59 23.06
C VAL A 403 4.60 22.89 23.04
N VAL A 404 3.90 23.99 22.95
CA VAL A 404 4.51 25.35 23.02
C VAL A 404 5.08 25.61 24.42
N VAL A 405 4.31 25.25 25.46
CA VAL A 405 4.71 25.37 26.86
C VAL A 405 4.60 24.00 27.52
N VAL A 406 5.72 23.45 28.00
CA VAL A 406 5.71 22.13 28.63
C VAL A 406 5.01 22.19 29.98
N PRO A 407 3.95 21.39 30.20
CA PRO A 407 3.26 21.34 31.49
C PRO A 407 4.21 20.76 32.55
N LYS A 408 4.00 21.22 33.79
CA LYS A 408 4.69 20.70 34.98
C LYS A 408 3.72 19.79 35.72
N ASP A 409 4.26 18.74 36.34
CA ASP A 409 3.50 17.88 37.28
C ASP A 409 3.22 18.62 38.59
N ALA A 410 2.54 17.91 39.53
CA ALA A 410 2.18 18.45 40.84
C ALA A 410 3.41 18.90 41.67
N ASP A 411 4.58 18.32 41.42
CA ASP A 411 5.84 18.62 42.10
C ASP A 411 6.63 19.71 41.37
N GLY A 412 6.06 20.31 40.32
CA GLY A 412 6.70 21.35 39.53
C GLY A 412 7.77 20.84 38.54
N LYS A 413 7.92 19.51 38.39
CA LYS A 413 8.83 18.87 37.47
C LYS A 413 8.19 18.81 36.08
N ARG A 414 8.97 19.01 35.04
CA ARG A 414 8.51 18.98 33.66
C ARG A 414 8.12 17.56 33.25
N VAL A 415 6.98 17.42 32.60
CA VAL A 415 6.47 16.14 32.10
C VAL A 415 7.26 15.66 30.87
N ARG A 416 7.82 16.62 30.08
CA ARG A 416 8.73 16.34 28.95
C ARG A 416 9.68 17.52 28.69
N SER A 417 10.73 17.32 27.90
CA SER A 417 11.63 18.37 27.43
C SER A 417 11.09 19.04 26.16
N GLY A 418 11.52 20.28 25.90
CA GLY A 418 11.18 21.05 24.69
C GLY A 418 10.20 22.18 24.96
N GLY A 419 9.52 22.65 23.92
CA GLY A 419 8.67 23.83 23.95
C GLY A 419 9.44 25.15 23.73
N TRP A 420 8.72 26.23 23.43
CA TRP A 420 9.33 27.52 23.08
C TRP A 420 9.97 28.25 24.26
N THR A 421 9.66 27.83 25.46
CA THR A 421 10.21 28.43 26.70
C THR A 421 11.58 27.87 27.09
N GLU A 422 12.05 26.84 26.36
CA GLU A 422 13.33 26.21 26.66
C GLU A 422 14.45 26.80 25.82
N PRO A 423 15.59 27.16 26.43
CA PRO A 423 16.77 27.54 25.67
C PRO A 423 17.31 26.34 24.90
N VAL A 424 17.62 26.51 23.62
CA VAL A 424 18.33 25.52 22.82
C VAL A 424 19.78 25.49 23.31
N GLN A 425 20.19 24.38 23.91
CA GLN A 425 21.53 24.26 24.46
C GLN A 425 22.62 23.97 23.41
N ASN A 426 22.28 23.14 22.41
CA ASN A 426 23.17 22.81 21.31
C ASN A 426 22.33 22.64 20.03
N GLU A 427 22.39 23.61 19.13
CA GLU A 427 21.69 23.53 17.87
C GLU A 427 22.50 22.69 16.87
N ASN A 428 21.99 21.55 16.50
CA ASN A 428 22.60 20.65 15.53
C ASN A 428 21.56 20.02 14.63
N TYR A 429 21.43 20.52 13.41
CA TYR A 429 20.49 20.00 12.41
C TYR A 429 21.04 18.82 11.60
N LYS A 430 22.27 18.37 11.87
CA LYS A 430 22.88 17.26 11.12
C LYS A 430 22.08 15.96 11.21
N PRO A 431 21.60 15.51 12.40
CA PRO A 431 20.74 14.33 12.52
C PRO A 431 19.41 14.48 11.76
N LEU A 432 18.81 15.69 11.79
CA LEU A 432 17.57 15.96 11.05
C LEU A 432 17.80 15.85 9.53
N VAL A 433 18.89 16.41 9.02
CA VAL A 433 19.23 16.30 7.59
C VAL A 433 19.54 14.86 7.20
N GLU A 434 20.16 14.09 8.09
CA GLU A 434 20.42 12.66 7.85
C GLU A 434 19.12 11.86 7.80
N ALA A 435 18.22 12.04 8.77
CA ALA A 435 16.89 11.45 8.79
C ALA A 435 16.10 11.81 7.52
N TRP A 436 16.12 13.08 7.13
CA TRP A 436 15.47 13.55 5.93
C TRP A 436 16.03 12.91 4.65
N ARG A 437 17.36 12.84 4.51
CA ARG A 437 17.99 12.21 3.33
C ARG A 437 17.72 10.72 3.23
N LYS A 438 17.66 10.03 4.37
CA LYS A 438 17.34 8.61 4.44
C LYS A 438 15.84 8.34 4.39
N GLN A 439 14.98 9.37 4.51
CA GLN A 439 13.54 9.25 4.66
C GLN A 439 13.15 8.33 5.83
N ASP A 440 13.95 8.33 6.88
CA ASP A 440 13.79 7.49 8.07
C ASP A 440 13.92 8.38 9.33
N PRO A 441 12.84 8.58 10.10
CA PRO A 441 12.85 9.41 11.30
C PRO A 441 13.78 8.85 12.41
N ASN A 442 14.12 7.57 12.36
CA ASN A 442 15.02 6.92 13.33
C ASN A 442 16.49 6.99 12.91
N ALA A 443 16.77 7.45 11.70
CA ALA A 443 18.16 7.56 11.21
C ALA A 443 18.96 8.54 12.09
N GLY A 444 20.12 8.09 12.56
CA GLY A 444 21.01 8.91 13.41
C GLY A 444 20.68 8.86 14.92
N GLN A 445 19.64 8.17 15.33
CA GLN A 445 19.46 7.83 16.74
C GLN A 445 20.45 6.74 17.12
N ALA A 446 21.35 7.04 18.08
CA ALA A 446 22.18 6.00 18.68
C ALA A 446 21.25 4.97 19.34
N ALA A 447 21.49 3.67 19.08
CA ALA A 447 20.73 2.60 19.69
C ALA A 447 20.66 2.86 21.22
N ILE A 448 19.44 3.02 21.74
CA ILE A 448 19.24 3.18 23.19
C ILE A 448 19.78 1.89 23.81
N PRO A 449 20.82 1.94 24.69
CA PRO A 449 21.34 0.73 25.27
C PRO A 449 20.22 0.03 26.05
N THR A 450 19.86 -1.16 25.61
CA THR A 450 18.93 -2.03 26.32
C THR A 450 19.49 -2.34 27.68
N LYS A 451 18.79 -1.92 28.75
CA LYS A 451 19.13 -2.37 30.10
C LYS A 451 19.15 -3.89 30.13
N PRO A 452 20.22 -4.52 30.64
CA PRO A 452 20.23 -5.97 30.80
C PRO A 452 19.06 -6.38 31.71
N LYS A 453 18.28 -7.35 31.26
CA LYS A 453 17.25 -7.99 32.10
C LYS A 453 17.96 -8.58 33.32
N SER A 454 17.71 -8.01 34.48
CA SER A 454 18.07 -8.58 35.79
C SER A 454 17.06 -9.65 36.18
#